data_7376cfb5275379fb430835d2c9eeb374
#
_entry.id   7376cfb5275379fb430835d2c9eeb374
#
_cell.length_a   1.000
_cell.length_b   1.000
_cell.length_c   1.000
_cell.angle_alpha   90.00
_cell.angle_beta   90.00
_cell.angle_gamma   90.00
#
_symmetry.space_group_name_H-M   'P 1'
#
loop_
_entity.id
_entity.type
_entity.pdbx_description
1 polymer ?
#
loop_
_entity_poly.entity_id
_entity_poly.type
_entity_poly.pdbx_seq_one_letter_code
_entity_poly.pdbx_strand_id
1 'polypeptide(L)'
;MKKILLFLVVVAMAVVFAGCSSSASSKEKLTIAWLPNESGADLTEARDEIGKLIEEKTGKKVEHQTTTDYIVAIEAIANGNADMAFLGAQGYIEAHNKNDKVLPLVVPTGASGTLEDAVYYSWLSVVKDNADEYKNGGEFAIDNIQGKKFSFVSNSSTSGFKVPSNGIVNYFTEKSEFKELTAEDLLEGGSDKFFSEVLYGGSHQGSAVNLLSGKADVAAFCDTCVNNYVELAEGDENRPGAIYRVQDNAAEPFNTVTGKEFTLISVTPVLNAPFVINSKSVDEELQKQLLEIMTSNDIANNEKIFVPEGSEFSGLFKKSADERLVEVEDAWFNPIRELSK
;
A
#
# COMPACT_ATOMS: atom_id res chain seq x y z
N MET A 1 -16.73 76.26 19.75
CA MET A 1 -17.33 75.17 18.99
C MET A 1 -16.33 74.28 18.17
N LYS A 2 -15.02 74.60 18.19
CA LYS A 2 -13.98 73.75 17.43
C LYS A 2 -13.24 72.73 18.31
N LYS A 3 -13.48 72.69 19.65
CA LYS A 3 -12.78 71.79 20.58
C LYS A 3 -13.62 70.54 20.99
N ILE A 4 -14.91 70.49 20.68
CA ILE A 4 -15.80 69.40 21.01
C ILE A 4 -15.85 68.37 19.85
N LEU A 5 -15.52 68.76 18.62
CA LEU A 5 -15.53 67.88 17.46
C LEU A 5 -14.29 66.97 17.40
N LEU A 6 -13.21 67.28 18.12
CA LEU A 6 -11.97 66.51 18.11
C LEU A 6 -12.00 65.34 19.10
N PHE A 7 -12.92 65.38 20.09
CA PHE A 7 -13.04 64.31 21.09
C PHE A 7 -13.95 63.14 20.65
N LEU A 8 -14.84 63.38 19.70
CA LEU A 8 -15.75 62.39 19.16
C LEU A 8 -15.11 61.48 18.07
N VAL A 9 -14.03 61.96 17.44
CA VAL A 9 -13.31 61.19 16.42
C VAL A 9 -12.30 60.22 17.04
N VAL A 10 -11.79 60.47 18.24
CA VAL A 10 -10.83 59.59 18.95
C VAL A 10 -11.52 58.42 19.63
N VAL A 11 -12.81 58.54 20.01
CA VAL A 11 -13.58 57.43 20.62
C VAL A 11 -14.11 56.44 19.56
N ALA A 12 -14.26 56.87 18.30
CA ALA A 12 -14.71 55.98 17.21
C ALA A 12 -13.60 55.06 16.60
N MET A 13 -12.30 55.32 16.93
CA MET A 13 -11.17 54.51 16.48
C MET A 13 -10.72 53.39 17.45
N ALA A 14 -11.32 53.29 18.64
CA ALA A 14 -10.95 52.32 19.67
C ALA A 14 -11.79 51.03 19.69
N VAL A 15 -12.73 50.83 18.73
CA VAL A 15 -13.66 49.68 18.72
C VAL A 15 -13.41 48.69 17.57
N VAL A 16 -12.34 48.85 16.76
CA VAL A 16 -12.08 47.99 15.60
C VAL A 16 -10.93 46.98 15.83
N PHE A 17 -10.42 46.86 17.08
CA PHE A 17 -9.36 45.87 17.40
C PHE A 17 -9.81 44.75 18.35
N ALA A 18 -11.04 44.27 18.20
CA ALA A 18 -11.47 43.07 18.92
C ALA A 18 -12.21 42.18 17.93
N GLY A 19 -11.48 41.34 17.19
CA GLY A 19 -12.13 40.37 16.32
C GLY A 19 -11.26 39.76 15.23
N CYS A 20 -9.98 39.48 15.54
CA CYS A 20 -9.23 38.47 14.77
C CYS A 20 -8.75 37.40 15.74
N SER A 21 -9.68 36.64 16.30
CA SER A 21 -9.37 35.24 16.57
C SER A 21 -9.22 34.61 15.22
N SER A 22 -8.00 34.31 14.80
CA SER A 22 -7.72 33.39 13.72
C SER A 22 -8.26 32.02 14.16
N SER A 23 -9.57 31.79 13.95
CA SER A 23 -10.03 30.43 13.73
C SER A 23 -9.24 29.97 12.53
N ALA A 24 -8.27 29.08 12.72
CA ALA A 24 -7.71 28.29 11.64
C ALA A 24 -8.93 27.77 10.88
N SER A 25 -9.11 28.20 9.63
CA SER A 25 -10.19 27.71 8.77
C SER A 25 -9.94 26.21 8.65
N SER A 26 -10.71 25.42 9.41
CA SER A 26 -10.66 23.98 9.23
C SER A 26 -10.97 23.73 7.76
N LYS A 27 -10.07 23.06 7.05
CA LYS A 27 -10.31 22.69 5.65
C LYS A 27 -11.69 22.05 5.57
N GLU A 28 -12.55 22.51 4.66
CA GLU A 28 -13.88 21.93 4.43
C GLU A 28 -13.78 20.54 3.76
N LYS A 29 -12.59 20.20 3.30
CA LYS A 29 -12.29 19.04 2.48
C LYS A 29 -11.10 18.27 3.05
N LEU A 30 -11.17 16.93 2.98
CA LEU A 30 -10.11 15.98 3.28
C LEU A 30 -9.76 15.20 2.01
N THR A 31 -8.49 15.17 1.62
CA THR A 31 -8.03 14.44 0.44
C THR A 31 -7.31 13.16 0.87
N ILE A 32 -7.73 12.01 0.31
CA ILE A 32 -7.09 10.70 0.53
C ILE A 32 -6.38 10.28 -0.75
N ALA A 33 -5.05 10.13 -0.69
CA ALA A 33 -4.26 9.61 -1.80
C ALA A 33 -4.17 8.08 -1.76
N TRP A 34 -4.28 7.44 -2.93
CA TRP A 34 -4.27 6.00 -3.10
C TRP A 34 -3.14 5.57 -4.03
N LEU A 35 -2.46 4.49 -3.69
CA LEU A 35 -1.49 3.85 -4.57
C LEU A 35 -2.16 3.27 -5.83
N PRO A 36 -1.38 2.99 -6.89
CA PRO A 36 -1.93 2.38 -8.11
C PRO A 36 -2.70 1.09 -7.87
N ASN A 37 -2.32 0.29 -6.86
CA ASN A 37 -2.98 -0.98 -6.53
C ASN A 37 -4.44 -0.80 -6.13
N GLU A 38 -4.74 0.27 -5.40
CA GLU A 38 -6.05 0.61 -4.87
C GLU A 38 -6.78 1.65 -5.74
N SER A 39 -6.18 2.02 -6.90
CA SER A 39 -6.74 3.02 -7.82
C SER A 39 -7.68 2.42 -8.88
N GLY A 40 -7.80 1.10 -8.95
CA GLY A 40 -8.67 0.39 -9.88
C GLY A 40 -10.15 0.80 -9.77
N ALA A 41 -10.88 0.68 -10.88
CA ALA A 41 -12.30 1.01 -10.92
C ALA A 41 -13.15 0.05 -10.08
N ASP A 42 -12.74 -1.21 -9.97
CA ASP A 42 -13.35 -2.26 -9.16
C ASP A 42 -13.27 -2.00 -7.65
N LEU A 43 -12.32 -1.15 -7.20
CA LEU A 43 -12.18 -0.75 -5.79
C LEU A 43 -12.84 0.60 -5.47
N THR A 44 -13.57 1.19 -6.42
CA THR A 44 -14.22 2.51 -6.23
C THR A 44 -15.21 2.47 -5.09
N GLU A 45 -16.06 1.44 -5.00
CA GLU A 45 -17.05 1.32 -3.94
C GLU A 45 -16.42 1.25 -2.54
N ALA A 46 -15.30 0.53 -2.38
CA ALA A 46 -14.59 0.43 -1.11
C ALA A 46 -14.04 1.79 -0.66
N ARG A 47 -13.43 2.54 -1.60
CA ARG A 47 -12.94 3.89 -1.32
C ARG A 47 -14.07 4.85 -0.96
N ASP A 48 -15.16 4.81 -1.71
CA ASP A 48 -16.32 5.68 -1.49
C ASP A 48 -17.00 5.41 -0.14
N GLU A 49 -17.09 4.15 0.30
CA GLU A 49 -17.64 3.81 1.62
C GLU A 49 -16.76 4.34 2.76
N ILE A 50 -15.41 4.26 2.64
CA ILE A 50 -14.51 4.90 3.61
C ILE A 50 -14.74 6.41 3.62
N GLY A 51 -14.77 7.05 2.45
CA GLY A 51 -15.01 8.48 2.31
C GLY A 51 -16.33 8.90 2.95
N LYS A 52 -17.41 8.19 2.66
CA LYS A 52 -18.76 8.43 3.19
C LYS A 52 -18.78 8.36 4.72
N LEU A 53 -18.18 7.33 5.33
CA LEU A 53 -18.13 7.20 6.80
C LEU A 53 -17.34 8.35 7.44
N ILE A 54 -16.25 8.80 6.81
CA ILE A 54 -15.50 9.97 7.25
C ILE A 54 -16.34 11.24 7.11
N GLU A 55 -17.02 11.46 5.96
CA GLU A 55 -17.90 12.63 5.74
C GLU A 55 -19.03 12.71 6.76
N GLU A 56 -19.72 11.59 7.02
CA GLU A 56 -20.84 11.52 7.95
C GLU A 56 -20.44 11.88 9.38
N LYS A 57 -19.25 11.49 9.82
CA LYS A 57 -18.79 11.71 11.19
C LYS A 57 -18.06 13.04 11.40
N THR A 58 -17.35 13.54 10.36
CA THR A 58 -16.54 14.76 10.47
C THR A 58 -17.21 15.99 9.87
N GLY A 59 -18.22 15.81 9.01
CA GLY A 59 -18.84 16.87 8.21
C GLY A 59 -17.94 17.43 7.10
N LYS A 60 -16.75 16.86 6.87
CA LYS A 60 -15.81 17.27 5.83
C LYS A 60 -16.08 16.48 4.56
N LYS A 61 -16.02 17.11 3.39
CA LYS A 61 -16.03 16.39 2.12
C LYS A 61 -14.76 15.60 1.93
N VAL A 62 -14.86 14.34 1.46
CA VAL A 62 -13.73 13.50 1.13
C VAL A 62 -13.52 13.48 -0.38
N GLU A 63 -12.28 13.71 -0.81
CA GLU A 63 -11.87 13.53 -2.20
C GLU A 63 -10.82 12.43 -2.29
N HIS A 64 -11.05 11.48 -3.19
CA HIS A 64 -10.11 10.41 -3.49
C HIS A 64 -9.19 10.82 -4.64
N GLN A 65 -7.89 10.87 -4.36
CA GLN A 65 -6.84 11.09 -5.33
C GLN A 65 -6.22 9.74 -5.70
N THR A 66 -6.70 9.12 -6.77
CA THR A 66 -6.08 7.92 -7.34
C THR A 66 -4.80 8.29 -8.09
N THR A 67 -3.78 7.43 -8.04
CA THR A 67 -2.49 7.69 -8.67
C THR A 67 -2.09 6.56 -9.61
N THR A 68 -1.18 6.85 -10.53
CA THR A 68 -0.62 5.87 -11.48
C THR A 68 0.83 5.48 -11.13
N ASP A 69 1.39 6.10 -10.08
CA ASP A 69 2.75 5.81 -9.61
C ASP A 69 2.83 5.98 -8.08
N TYR A 70 3.62 5.15 -7.43
CA TYR A 70 3.87 5.14 -5.99
C TYR A 70 4.39 6.49 -5.50
N ILE A 71 5.37 7.07 -6.23
CA ILE A 71 5.98 8.32 -5.84
C ILE A 71 4.98 9.49 -5.82
N VAL A 72 3.94 9.44 -6.66
CA VAL A 72 2.91 10.48 -6.70
C VAL A 72 2.09 10.50 -5.40
N ALA A 73 1.70 9.32 -4.89
CA ALA A 73 0.99 9.23 -3.61
C ALA A 73 1.89 9.62 -2.43
N ILE A 74 3.15 9.16 -2.42
CA ILE A 74 4.16 9.50 -1.41
C ILE A 74 4.40 11.01 -1.35
N GLU A 75 4.59 11.66 -2.51
CA GLU A 75 4.79 13.12 -2.58
C GLU A 75 3.52 13.89 -2.21
N ALA A 76 2.33 13.39 -2.58
CA ALA A 76 1.07 14.05 -2.23
C ALA A 76 0.92 14.20 -0.73
N ILE A 77 1.13 13.12 0.05
CA ILE A 77 1.03 13.17 1.51
C ILE A 77 2.21 13.92 2.15
N ALA A 78 3.43 13.75 1.66
CA ALA A 78 4.61 14.41 2.21
C ALA A 78 4.54 15.94 2.05
N ASN A 79 4.06 16.43 0.91
CA ASN A 79 3.95 17.85 0.60
C ASN A 79 2.63 18.50 1.09
N GLY A 80 1.72 17.73 1.69
CA GLY A 80 0.43 18.23 2.19
C GLY A 80 -0.61 18.49 1.09
N ASN A 81 -0.42 17.90 -0.10
CA ASN A 81 -1.42 17.87 -1.17
C ASN A 81 -2.50 16.81 -0.91
N ALA A 82 -2.21 15.82 -0.08
CA ALA A 82 -3.16 14.92 0.53
C ALA A 82 -3.10 15.08 2.05
N ASP A 83 -4.23 14.86 2.72
CA ASP A 83 -4.36 14.91 4.18
C ASP A 83 -4.18 13.52 4.78
N MET A 84 -4.54 12.50 4.02
CA MET A 84 -4.46 11.09 4.34
C MET A 84 -3.99 10.30 3.12
N ALA A 85 -3.35 9.15 3.31
CA ALA A 85 -3.00 8.24 2.22
C ALA A 85 -3.01 6.79 2.70
N PHE A 86 -3.25 5.83 1.77
CA PHE A 86 -2.98 4.43 2.00
C PHE A 86 -1.68 4.07 1.29
N LEU A 87 -0.64 3.71 2.06
CA LEU A 87 0.71 3.45 1.55
C LEU A 87 1.21 2.10 2.03
N GLY A 88 2.09 1.45 1.26
CA GLY A 88 2.89 0.37 1.82
C GLY A 88 3.85 0.87 2.91
N ALA A 89 4.33 -0.02 3.78
CA ALA A 89 5.24 0.34 4.88
C ALA A 89 6.49 1.09 4.40
N GLN A 90 7.10 0.68 3.26
CA GLN A 90 8.23 1.40 2.65
C GLN A 90 7.83 2.80 2.18
N GLY A 91 6.68 2.94 1.50
CA GLY A 91 6.17 4.23 1.05
C GLY A 91 5.88 5.18 2.23
N TYR A 92 5.35 4.65 3.35
CA TYR A 92 5.22 5.41 4.58
C TYR A 92 6.57 5.91 5.10
N ILE A 93 7.58 5.03 5.19
CA ILE A 93 8.93 5.39 5.65
C ILE A 93 9.53 6.48 4.76
N GLU A 94 9.38 6.38 3.44
CA GLU A 94 9.84 7.41 2.50
C GLU A 94 9.12 8.75 2.71
N ALA A 95 7.80 8.74 2.88
CA ALA A 95 7.01 9.95 3.14
C ALA A 95 7.40 10.60 4.47
N HIS A 96 7.56 9.80 5.53
CA HIS A 96 7.98 10.26 6.86
C HIS A 96 9.40 10.85 6.84
N ASN A 97 10.35 10.23 6.12
CA ASN A 97 11.71 10.76 5.97
C ASN A 97 11.74 12.10 5.22
N LYS A 98 10.79 12.35 4.29
CA LYS A 98 10.63 13.64 3.62
C LYS A 98 9.94 14.67 4.49
N ASN A 99 9.02 14.23 5.35
CA ASN A 99 8.24 15.09 6.23
C ASN A 99 7.85 14.31 7.50
N ASP A 100 8.47 14.64 8.63
CA ASP A 100 8.24 14.01 9.94
C ASP A 100 6.81 14.21 10.49
N LYS A 101 5.98 15.01 9.82
CA LYS A 101 4.56 15.21 10.12
C LYS A 101 3.66 14.16 9.46
N VAL A 102 4.20 13.33 8.58
CA VAL A 102 3.47 12.15 8.08
C VAL A 102 3.59 11.05 9.13
N LEU A 103 2.46 10.69 9.72
CA LEU A 103 2.37 9.70 10.81
C LEU A 103 1.47 8.55 10.40
N PRO A 104 1.73 7.32 10.86
CA PRO A 104 0.80 6.22 10.64
C PRO A 104 -0.41 6.41 11.54
N LEU A 105 -1.56 5.93 11.11
CA LEU A 105 -2.81 6.01 11.86
C LEU A 105 -3.30 4.61 12.24
N VAL A 106 -3.57 3.79 11.22
CA VAL A 106 -4.09 2.43 11.39
C VAL A 106 -3.51 1.49 10.35
N VAL A 107 -3.51 0.18 10.67
CA VAL A 107 -3.22 -0.92 9.72
C VAL A 107 -4.35 -1.94 9.76
N PRO A 108 -4.63 -2.67 8.66
CA PRO A 108 -5.50 -3.84 8.71
C PRO A 108 -4.83 -4.98 9.48
N THR A 109 -5.63 -5.77 10.18
CA THR A 109 -5.19 -6.97 10.89
C THR A 109 -5.50 -8.23 10.09
N GLY A 110 -4.95 -9.37 10.53
CA GLY A 110 -5.44 -10.67 10.17
C GLY A 110 -6.67 -11.09 11.02
N ALA A 111 -6.96 -12.38 11.05
CA ALA A 111 -8.14 -12.97 11.68
C ALA A 111 -8.24 -12.72 13.20
N SER A 112 -7.12 -12.45 13.88
CA SER A 112 -7.11 -12.15 15.32
C SER A 112 -7.71 -10.78 15.68
N GLY A 113 -7.80 -9.85 14.72
CA GLY A 113 -8.21 -8.47 14.97
C GLY A 113 -7.17 -7.66 15.75
N THR A 114 -5.90 -8.10 15.79
CA THR A 114 -4.80 -7.47 16.55
C THR A 114 -3.55 -7.30 15.70
N LEU A 115 -2.53 -6.58 16.22
CA LEU A 115 -1.25 -6.42 15.53
C LEU A 115 -0.41 -7.71 15.44
N GLU A 116 -0.76 -8.79 16.18
CA GLU A 116 0.00 -10.03 16.21
C GLU A 116 0.03 -10.75 14.86
N ASP A 117 -1.05 -10.63 14.08
CA ASP A 117 -1.17 -11.18 12.73
C ASP A 117 -1.45 -10.13 11.65
N ALA A 118 -1.09 -8.88 11.93
CA ALA A 118 -1.22 -7.77 10.98
C ALA A 118 -0.15 -7.87 9.88
N VAL A 119 -0.18 -8.96 9.13
CA VAL A 119 0.75 -9.27 8.05
C VAL A 119 0.00 -9.69 6.78
N TYR A 120 0.64 -9.47 5.65
CA TYR A 120 0.30 -9.98 4.33
C TYR A 120 1.56 -10.61 3.72
N TYR A 121 1.52 -11.11 2.49
CA TYR A 121 2.65 -11.86 1.94
C TYR A 121 3.19 -11.27 0.66
N SER A 122 4.51 -11.18 0.58
CA SER A 122 5.25 -10.97 -0.66
C SER A 122 5.48 -12.32 -1.33
N TRP A 123 5.06 -12.45 -2.56
CA TRP A 123 5.23 -13.64 -3.39
C TRP A 123 6.29 -13.42 -4.44
N LEU A 124 7.20 -14.39 -4.62
CA LEU A 124 7.93 -14.60 -5.86
C LEU A 124 7.24 -15.71 -6.62
N SER A 125 6.84 -15.41 -7.85
CA SER A 125 5.99 -16.28 -8.64
C SER A 125 6.58 -16.51 -10.04
N VAL A 126 6.27 -17.69 -10.60
CA VAL A 126 6.61 -18.10 -11.97
C VAL A 126 5.37 -18.66 -12.63
N VAL A 127 5.29 -18.67 -13.98
CA VAL A 127 4.21 -19.40 -14.66
C VAL A 127 4.28 -20.88 -14.31
N LYS A 128 3.11 -21.51 -14.11
CA LYS A 128 3.00 -22.92 -13.67
C LYS A 128 3.83 -23.89 -14.53
N ASP A 129 3.82 -23.72 -15.84
CA ASP A 129 4.49 -24.63 -16.76
C ASP A 129 6.02 -24.63 -16.59
N ASN A 130 6.60 -23.57 -16.03
CA ASN A 130 8.03 -23.44 -15.78
C ASN A 130 8.42 -23.71 -14.32
N ALA A 131 7.47 -24.05 -13.44
CA ALA A 131 7.69 -24.14 -11.99
C ALA A 131 8.77 -25.18 -11.60
N ASP A 132 8.88 -26.27 -12.34
CA ASP A 132 9.88 -27.30 -12.05
C ASP A 132 11.34 -26.85 -12.26
N GLU A 133 11.57 -25.80 -13.06
CA GLU A 133 12.91 -25.19 -13.21
C GLU A 133 13.40 -24.54 -11.91
N TYR A 134 12.49 -24.20 -10.98
CA TYR A 134 12.79 -23.51 -9.74
C TYR A 134 12.76 -24.44 -8.51
N LYS A 135 13.01 -25.75 -8.74
CA LYS A 135 13.16 -26.73 -7.68
C LYS A 135 14.63 -27.12 -7.48
N ASN A 136 15.04 -27.24 -6.21
CA ASN A 136 16.33 -27.77 -5.81
C ASN A 136 16.08 -28.88 -4.77
N GLY A 137 16.48 -30.12 -5.08
CA GLY A 137 16.25 -31.27 -4.19
C GLY A 137 14.77 -31.62 -3.96
N GLY A 138 13.86 -31.13 -4.82
CA GLY A 138 12.40 -31.34 -4.73
C GLY A 138 11.66 -30.21 -4.04
N GLU A 139 12.34 -29.25 -3.42
CA GLU A 139 11.76 -28.06 -2.80
C GLU A 139 11.92 -26.83 -3.72
N PHE A 140 10.98 -25.90 -3.65
CA PHE A 140 11.08 -24.64 -4.39
C PHE A 140 12.21 -23.76 -3.80
N ALA A 141 13.00 -23.17 -4.71
CA ALA A 141 14.13 -22.31 -4.37
C ALA A 141 14.30 -21.23 -5.44
N ILE A 142 15.04 -20.18 -5.10
CA ILE A 142 15.28 -19.06 -6.00
C ILE A 142 16.64 -19.11 -6.70
N ASP A 143 17.32 -20.29 -6.71
CA ASP A 143 18.63 -20.44 -7.34
C ASP A 143 18.64 -20.03 -8.82
N ASN A 144 17.59 -20.36 -9.55
CA ASN A 144 17.50 -20.21 -10.99
C ASN A 144 16.86 -18.88 -11.44
N ILE A 145 16.71 -17.89 -10.55
CA ILE A 145 16.19 -16.57 -10.96
C ILE A 145 17.29 -15.66 -11.57
N GLN A 146 18.56 -15.94 -11.32
CA GLN A 146 19.67 -15.21 -11.96
C GLN A 146 19.60 -15.32 -13.48
N GLY A 147 19.85 -14.20 -14.17
CA GLY A 147 19.81 -14.13 -15.63
C GLY A 147 18.39 -14.18 -16.24
N LYS A 148 17.36 -14.33 -15.42
CA LYS A 148 15.96 -14.29 -15.87
C LYS A 148 15.48 -12.84 -16.06
N LYS A 149 14.36 -12.68 -16.76
CA LYS A 149 13.61 -11.42 -16.81
C LYS A 149 12.75 -11.34 -15.56
N PHE A 150 12.91 -10.27 -14.81
CA PHE A 150 12.22 -10.09 -13.53
C PHE A 150 11.26 -8.90 -13.57
N SER A 151 10.06 -9.06 -13.01
CA SER A 151 9.13 -7.96 -12.82
C SER A 151 8.99 -7.61 -11.34
N PHE A 152 9.38 -6.39 -11.00
CA PHE A 152 9.04 -5.73 -9.73
C PHE A 152 7.80 -4.85 -9.89
N VAL A 153 7.29 -4.30 -8.80
CA VAL A 153 6.15 -3.38 -8.78
C VAL A 153 6.59 -1.93 -8.99
N SER A 154 7.34 -1.41 -8.04
CA SER A 154 7.95 -0.08 -7.99
C SER A 154 9.07 -0.15 -6.97
N ASN A 155 10.13 0.63 -7.12
CA ASN A 155 11.22 0.70 -6.14
C ASN A 155 10.79 1.20 -4.75
N SER A 156 9.65 1.89 -4.65
CA SER A 156 9.02 2.30 -3.39
C SER A 156 8.00 1.29 -2.84
N SER A 157 7.81 0.13 -3.51
CA SER A 157 6.91 -0.92 -3.02
C SER A 157 7.57 -1.76 -1.94
N THR A 158 6.85 -2.01 -0.83
CA THR A 158 7.33 -2.87 0.25
C THR A 158 7.47 -4.32 -0.20
N SER A 159 6.36 -4.97 -0.54
CA SER A 159 6.29 -6.39 -0.92
C SER A 159 6.61 -6.65 -2.39
N GLY A 160 6.57 -5.61 -3.23
CA GLY A 160 6.89 -5.73 -4.66
C GLY A 160 8.32 -5.33 -5.02
N PHE A 161 9.12 -4.84 -4.06
CA PHE A 161 10.54 -4.53 -4.27
C PHE A 161 11.38 -4.69 -2.99
N LYS A 162 11.09 -3.95 -1.92
CA LYS A 162 11.96 -3.86 -0.74
C LYS A 162 12.21 -5.21 -0.08
N VAL A 163 11.15 -5.94 0.22
CA VAL A 163 11.21 -7.27 0.84
C VAL A 163 11.80 -8.31 -0.12
N PRO A 164 11.31 -8.47 -1.36
CA PRO A 164 11.88 -9.47 -2.27
C PRO A 164 13.32 -9.17 -2.66
N SER A 165 13.73 -7.93 -2.89
CA SER A 165 15.13 -7.61 -3.18
C SER A 165 16.05 -7.92 -2.00
N ASN A 166 15.65 -7.60 -0.77
CA ASN A 166 16.41 -7.98 0.42
C ASN A 166 16.51 -9.52 0.56
N GLY A 167 15.41 -10.24 0.35
CA GLY A 167 15.41 -11.71 0.36
C GLY A 167 16.32 -12.33 -0.70
N ILE A 168 16.34 -11.78 -1.91
CA ILE A 168 17.23 -12.20 -3.01
C ILE A 168 18.68 -11.92 -2.65
N VAL A 169 19.00 -10.71 -2.18
CA VAL A 169 20.37 -10.34 -1.76
C VAL A 169 20.85 -11.28 -0.65
N ASN A 170 20.05 -11.47 0.41
CA ASN A 170 20.43 -12.35 1.52
C ASN A 170 20.67 -13.80 1.05
N TYR A 171 19.82 -14.32 0.18
CA TYR A 171 19.97 -15.68 -0.35
C TYR A 171 21.23 -15.85 -1.19
N PHE A 172 21.51 -14.90 -2.09
CA PHE A 172 22.63 -15.02 -3.01
C PHE A 172 23.97 -14.64 -2.38
N THR A 173 24.04 -13.72 -1.44
CA THR A 173 25.30 -13.35 -0.75
C THR A 173 25.88 -14.48 0.10
N GLU A 174 25.12 -15.53 0.44
CA GLU A 174 25.64 -16.77 1.01
C GLU A 174 26.55 -17.53 0.04
N LYS A 175 26.44 -17.28 -1.26
CA LYS A 175 27.22 -17.90 -2.32
C LYS A 175 28.44 -17.02 -2.62
N SER A 176 29.62 -17.64 -2.78
CA SER A 176 30.90 -16.93 -2.92
C SER A 176 30.95 -15.95 -4.10
N GLU A 177 30.25 -16.27 -5.18
CA GLU A 177 30.22 -15.47 -6.41
C GLU A 177 29.34 -14.21 -6.34
N PHE A 178 28.46 -14.11 -5.33
CA PHE A 178 27.52 -12.99 -5.16
C PHE A 178 27.72 -12.22 -3.86
N LYS A 179 28.86 -12.35 -3.19
CA LYS A 179 29.11 -11.71 -1.87
C LYS A 179 28.92 -10.20 -1.85
N GLU A 180 29.12 -9.56 -2.98
CA GLU A 180 29.01 -8.09 -3.13
C GLU A 180 27.65 -7.67 -3.74
N LEU A 181 26.71 -8.60 -3.93
CA LEU A 181 25.40 -8.29 -4.47
C LEU A 181 24.64 -7.36 -3.53
N THR A 182 24.10 -6.30 -4.08
CA THR A 182 23.29 -5.30 -3.36
C THR A 182 21.90 -5.16 -3.97
N ALA A 183 21.01 -4.46 -3.28
CA ALA A 183 19.67 -4.17 -3.82
C ALA A 183 19.73 -3.26 -5.06
N GLU A 184 20.75 -2.38 -5.18
CA GLU A 184 20.98 -1.53 -6.34
C GLU A 184 21.28 -2.36 -7.60
N ASP A 185 21.97 -3.51 -7.47
CA ASP A 185 22.26 -4.40 -8.59
C ASP A 185 21.01 -5.09 -9.17
N LEU A 186 19.89 -5.07 -8.43
CA LEU A 186 18.61 -5.62 -8.84
C LEU A 186 17.68 -4.60 -9.52
N LEU A 187 18.06 -3.32 -9.54
CA LEU A 187 17.22 -2.24 -10.11
C LEU A 187 17.15 -2.27 -11.64
N GLU A 188 18.18 -2.78 -12.28
CA GLU A 188 18.35 -2.77 -13.73
C GLU A 188 18.76 -4.14 -14.25
N GLY A 189 18.30 -4.46 -15.47
CA GLY A 189 18.71 -5.66 -16.21
C GLY A 189 19.79 -5.36 -17.25
N GLY A 190 20.48 -6.41 -17.68
CA GLY A 190 21.51 -6.35 -18.71
C GLY A 190 22.32 -7.64 -18.83
N SER A 191 23.19 -7.74 -19.84
CA SER A 191 24.00 -8.92 -20.08
C SER A 191 25.02 -9.22 -18.99
N ASP A 192 25.42 -8.22 -18.22
CA ASP A 192 26.40 -8.24 -17.14
C ASP A 192 25.76 -7.93 -15.76
N LYS A 193 24.44 -7.91 -15.70
CA LYS A 193 23.65 -7.68 -14.50
C LYS A 193 23.14 -8.99 -13.89
N PHE A 194 22.61 -8.91 -12.67
CA PHE A 194 22.02 -10.07 -12.00
C PHE A 194 20.80 -10.62 -12.75
N PHE A 195 19.93 -9.73 -13.24
CA PHE A 195 18.82 -10.06 -14.13
C PHE A 195 19.14 -9.68 -15.57
N SER A 196 18.65 -10.45 -16.55
CA SER A 196 18.78 -10.10 -17.97
C SER A 196 17.93 -8.90 -18.36
N GLU A 197 16.78 -8.73 -17.72
CA GLU A 197 15.86 -7.60 -17.89
C GLU A 197 15.09 -7.36 -16.58
N VAL A 198 14.87 -6.10 -16.22
CA VAL A 198 14.02 -5.72 -15.09
C VAL A 198 12.87 -4.87 -15.62
N LEU A 199 11.65 -5.29 -15.30
CA LEU A 199 10.42 -4.57 -15.58
C LEU A 199 9.82 -4.04 -14.28
N TYR A 200 9.13 -2.93 -14.37
CA TYR A 200 8.30 -2.40 -13.29
C TYR A 200 6.84 -2.41 -13.72
N GLY A 201 6.00 -3.14 -12.98
CA GLY A 201 4.57 -3.28 -13.28
C GLY A 201 3.76 -2.02 -12.97
N GLY A 202 4.33 -1.08 -12.17
CA GLY A 202 3.66 0.11 -11.69
C GLY A 202 2.62 -0.17 -10.58
N SER A 203 2.08 -1.39 -10.55
CA SER A 203 1.20 -1.93 -9.52
C SER A 203 1.49 -3.42 -9.32
N HIS A 204 0.98 -4.04 -8.26
CA HIS A 204 1.09 -5.48 -8.04
C HIS A 204 0.35 -6.26 -9.14
N GLN A 205 -0.82 -5.77 -9.54
CA GLN A 205 -1.58 -6.31 -10.66
C GLN A 205 -0.76 -6.26 -11.97
N GLY A 206 -0.10 -5.13 -12.23
CA GLY A 206 0.76 -4.96 -13.41
C GLY A 206 1.97 -5.91 -13.41
N SER A 207 2.60 -6.14 -12.24
CA SER A 207 3.70 -7.09 -12.11
C SER A 207 3.24 -8.53 -12.35
N ALA A 208 2.11 -8.94 -11.78
CA ALA A 208 1.52 -10.26 -12.03
C ALA A 208 1.15 -10.45 -13.51
N VAL A 209 0.59 -9.43 -14.16
CA VAL A 209 0.26 -9.49 -15.60
C VAL A 209 1.52 -9.54 -16.46
N ASN A 210 2.63 -8.90 -16.09
CA ASN A 210 3.90 -9.03 -16.79
C ASN A 210 4.37 -10.51 -16.80
N LEU A 211 4.25 -11.20 -15.67
CA LEU A 211 4.53 -12.64 -15.57
C LEU A 211 3.60 -13.45 -16.48
N LEU A 212 2.29 -13.31 -16.27
CA LEU A 212 1.28 -14.13 -16.92
C LEU A 212 1.18 -13.90 -18.45
N SER A 213 1.58 -12.72 -18.93
CA SER A 213 1.70 -12.43 -20.36
C SER A 213 3.01 -12.88 -20.98
N GLY A 214 3.95 -13.43 -20.19
CA GLY A 214 5.27 -13.90 -20.66
C GLY A 214 6.28 -12.79 -20.92
N LYS A 215 6.05 -11.58 -20.42
CA LYS A 215 7.02 -10.47 -20.48
C LYS A 215 8.15 -10.66 -19.46
N ALA A 216 7.85 -11.29 -18.31
CA ALA A 216 8.80 -11.65 -17.28
C ALA A 216 8.78 -13.15 -17.04
N ASP A 217 9.91 -13.73 -16.61
CA ASP A 217 10.04 -15.14 -16.21
C ASP A 217 9.68 -15.32 -14.73
N VAL A 218 9.98 -14.29 -13.91
CA VAL A 218 9.71 -14.25 -12.47
C VAL A 218 9.10 -12.90 -12.13
N ALA A 219 8.15 -12.86 -11.20
CA ALA A 219 7.59 -11.59 -10.72
C ALA A 219 7.42 -11.57 -9.20
N ALA A 220 7.57 -10.37 -8.64
CA ALA A 220 7.25 -10.07 -7.26
C ALA A 220 5.93 -9.30 -7.19
N PHE A 221 4.99 -9.76 -6.34
CA PHE A 221 3.73 -9.07 -6.03
C PHE A 221 3.15 -9.58 -4.72
N CYS A 222 2.10 -8.94 -4.20
CA CYS A 222 1.51 -9.35 -2.92
C CYS A 222 0.22 -10.14 -3.08
N ASP A 223 -0.08 -10.98 -2.11
CA ASP A 223 -1.29 -11.78 -2.01
C ASP A 223 -2.55 -10.92 -1.98
N THR A 224 -2.65 -10.00 -1.01
CA THR A 224 -3.81 -9.14 -0.79
C THR A 224 -4.11 -8.22 -1.98
N CYS A 225 -3.09 -7.86 -2.76
CA CYS A 225 -3.24 -6.97 -3.92
C CYS A 225 -3.81 -7.67 -5.15
N VAL A 226 -3.80 -9.00 -5.19
CA VAL A 226 -4.28 -9.78 -6.34
C VAL A 226 -5.45 -10.73 -6.00
N ASN A 227 -5.82 -10.82 -4.73
CA ASN A 227 -6.83 -11.76 -4.24
C ASN A 227 -8.23 -11.58 -4.85
N ASN A 228 -8.56 -10.40 -5.37
CA ASN A 228 -9.82 -10.15 -6.06
C ASN A 228 -9.85 -10.74 -7.49
N TYR A 229 -8.70 -11.15 -8.00
CA TYR A 229 -8.51 -11.55 -9.41
C TYR A 229 -8.10 -13.01 -9.58
N VAL A 230 -7.60 -13.64 -8.49
CA VAL A 230 -7.08 -15.01 -8.53
C VAL A 230 -7.74 -15.89 -7.47
N GLU A 231 -7.72 -17.20 -7.72
CA GLU A 231 -8.19 -18.24 -6.81
C GLU A 231 -7.09 -19.28 -6.60
N LEU A 232 -7.03 -19.89 -5.41
CA LEU A 232 -6.13 -21.00 -5.14
C LEU A 232 -6.61 -22.24 -5.92
N ALA A 233 -5.80 -22.72 -6.84
CA ALA A 233 -6.10 -23.91 -7.66
C ALA A 233 -5.56 -25.20 -7.03
N GLU A 234 -4.33 -25.17 -6.48
CA GLU A 234 -3.67 -26.35 -5.90
C GLU A 234 -2.73 -25.91 -4.74
N GLY A 235 -2.55 -26.79 -3.75
CA GLY A 235 -1.61 -26.60 -2.63
C GLY A 235 -2.21 -25.83 -1.46
N ASP A 236 -1.34 -25.33 -0.58
CA ASP A 236 -1.72 -24.56 0.62
C ASP A 236 -1.51 -23.06 0.39
N GLU A 237 -2.48 -22.26 0.81
CA GLU A 237 -2.42 -20.80 0.68
C GLU A 237 -1.12 -20.22 1.31
N ASN A 238 -0.50 -19.28 0.61
CA ASN A 238 0.73 -18.60 1.06
C ASN A 238 1.90 -19.56 1.39
N ARG A 239 2.03 -20.65 0.60
CA ARG A 239 3.15 -21.57 0.71
C ARG A 239 3.86 -21.73 -0.65
N PRO A 240 5.19 -21.88 -0.67
CA PRO A 240 5.89 -22.27 -1.90
C PRO A 240 5.29 -23.57 -2.46
N GLY A 241 5.00 -23.58 -3.76
CA GLY A 241 4.32 -24.66 -4.44
C GLY A 241 2.81 -24.47 -4.60
N ALA A 242 2.20 -23.51 -3.90
CA ALA A 242 0.81 -23.14 -4.16
C ALA A 242 0.64 -22.64 -5.60
N ILE A 243 -0.41 -23.08 -6.26
CA ILE A 243 -0.77 -22.69 -7.62
C ILE A 243 -2.04 -21.87 -7.56
N TYR A 244 -1.98 -20.69 -8.15
CA TYR A 244 -3.12 -19.80 -8.29
C TYR A 244 -3.52 -19.68 -9.75
N ARG A 245 -4.82 -19.54 -10.00
CA ARG A 245 -5.43 -19.34 -11.32
C ARG A 245 -6.13 -18.00 -11.38
N VAL A 246 -5.96 -17.29 -12.48
CA VAL A 246 -6.73 -16.06 -12.75
C VAL A 246 -8.19 -16.43 -13.03
N GLN A 247 -9.10 -15.80 -12.31
CA GLN A 247 -10.54 -16.01 -12.43
C GLN A 247 -11.05 -15.64 -13.84
N ASP A 248 -12.07 -16.33 -14.33
CA ASP A 248 -12.62 -16.11 -15.68
C ASP A 248 -13.32 -14.75 -15.81
N ASN A 249 -13.81 -14.18 -14.71
CA ASN A 249 -14.46 -12.88 -14.62
C ASN A 249 -13.56 -11.78 -14.02
N ALA A 250 -12.24 -12.01 -13.94
CA ALA A 250 -11.31 -11.04 -13.37
C ALA A 250 -11.40 -9.68 -14.08
N ALA A 251 -11.43 -8.61 -13.29
CA ALA A 251 -11.42 -7.24 -13.79
C ALA A 251 -10.05 -6.85 -14.39
N GLU A 252 -9.97 -5.67 -15.01
CA GLU A 252 -8.69 -5.12 -15.47
C GLU A 252 -7.69 -4.99 -14.31
N PRO A 253 -6.41 -5.30 -14.58
CA PRO A 253 -5.81 -5.70 -15.86
C PRO A 253 -5.77 -7.22 -16.09
N PHE A 254 -6.30 -8.03 -15.18
CA PHE A 254 -6.25 -9.51 -15.24
C PHE A 254 -7.19 -10.10 -16.30
N ASN A 255 -8.19 -9.36 -16.78
CA ASN A 255 -9.07 -9.77 -17.89
C ASN A 255 -8.32 -10.12 -19.17
N THR A 256 -7.05 -9.70 -19.32
CA THR A 256 -6.18 -10.03 -20.46
C THR A 256 -5.46 -11.37 -20.32
N VAL A 257 -5.50 -12.00 -19.13
CA VAL A 257 -4.76 -13.23 -18.78
C VAL A 257 -5.62 -14.25 -18.02
N THR A 258 -6.94 -14.20 -18.20
CA THR A 258 -7.89 -15.12 -17.56
C THR A 258 -7.53 -16.58 -17.77
N GLY A 259 -7.77 -17.41 -16.76
CA GLY A 259 -7.50 -18.85 -16.79
C GLY A 259 -6.03 -19.24 -16.71
N LYS A 260 -5.09 -18.28 -16.79
CA LYS A 260 -3.66 -18.58 -16.64
C LYS A 260 -3.30 -18.87 -15.18
N GLU A 261 -2.28 -19.71 -15.00
CA GLU A 261 -1.85 -20.19 -13.69
C GLU A 261 -0.40 -19.80 -13.42
N PHE A 262 -0.11 -19.53 -12.14
CA PHE A 262 1.24 -19.29 -11.63
C PHE A 262 1.48 -20.07 -10.34
N THR A 263 2.75 -20.34 -10.07
CA THR A 263 3.21 -21.07 -8.88
C THR A 263 4.05 -20.16 -8.01
N LEU A 264 3.84 -20.18 -6.71
CA LEU A 264 4.68 -19.50 -5.74
C LEU A 264 5.99 -20.27 -5.56
N ILE A 265 7.14 -19.61 -5.77
CA ILE A 265 8.47 -20.19 -5.52
C ILE A 265 9.09 -19.69 -4.23
N SER A 266 8.65 -18.53 -3.72
CA SER A 266 9.03 -17.99 -2.42
C SER A 266 7.91 -17.13 -1.84
N VAL A 267 7.74 -17.17 -0.53
CA VAL A 267 6.71 -16.44 0.22
C VAL A 267 7.33 -15.83 1.46
N THR A 268 7.16 -14.53 1.64
CA THR A 268 7.72 -13.80 2.79
C THR A 268 6.62 -12.97 3.47
N PRO A 269 6.39 -13.13 4.79
CA PRO A 269 5.46 -12.29 5.52
C PRO A 269 5.97 -10.84 5.57
N VAL A 270 5.05 -9.89 5.47
CA VAL A 270 5.30 -8.44 5.42
C VAL A 270 4.34 -7.73 6.36
N LEU A 271 4.81 -6.74 7.10
CA LEU A 271 3.94 -5.90 7.93
C LEU A 271 2.92 -5.16 7.06
N ASN A 272 1.67 -5.14 7.50
CA ASN A 272 0.57 -4.55 6.74
C ASN A 272 0.77 -3.07 6.44
N ALA A 273 0.13 -2.64 5.36
CA ALA A 273 0.15 -1.30 4.81
C ALA A 273 -0.64 -0.32 5.70
N PRO A 274 -0.07 0.84 6.10
CA PRO A 274 -0.78 1.81 6.91
C PRO A 274 -1.65 2.77 6.09
N PHE A 275 -2.80 3.16 6.68
CA PHE A 275 -3.32 4.49 6.46
C PHE A 275 -2.46 5.48 7.23
N VAL A 276 -2.02 6.53 6.56
CA VAL A 276 -1.18 7.58 7.13
C VAL A 276 -1.88 8.93 7.05
N ILE A 277 -1.51 9.85 7.93
CA ILE A 277 -2.01 11.23 7.95
C ILE A 277 -0.85 12.22 7.90
N ASN A 278 -1.09 13.43 7.38
CA ASN A 278 -0.19 14.54 7.54
C ASN A 278 -0.66 15.40 8.72
N SER A 279 -0.01 15.28 9.88
CA SER A 279 -0.41 15.97 11.13
C SER A 279 -0.28 17.50 11.07
N LYS A 280 0.27 18.06 9.99
CA LYS A 280 0.26 19.50 9.75
C LYS A 280 -1.06 19.99 9.15
N SER A 281 -1.75 19.15 8.38
CA SER A 281 -3.03 19.48 7.75
C SER A 281 -4.23 18.84 8.47
N VAL A 282 -4.00 17.78 9.24
CA VAL A 282 -4.97 17.09 10.08
C VAL A 282 -4.63 17.41 11.53
N ASP A 283 -5.40 18.30 12.16
CA ASP A 283 -5.19 18.70 13.56
C ASP A 283 -5.50 17.54 14.54
N GLU A 284 -5.10 17.70 15.80
CA GLU A 284 -5.23 16.62 16.82
C GLU A 284 -6.68 16.17 17.03
N GLU A 285 -7.66 17.07 16.93
CA GLU A 285 -9.07 16.72 17.06
C GLU A 285 -9.54 15.86 15.88
N LEU A 286 -9.17 16.24 14.66
CA LEU A 286 -9.50 15.48 13.46
C LEU A 286 -8.74 14.14 13.42
N GLN A 287 -7.48 14.10 13.91
CA GLN A 287 -6.73 12.84 14.04
C GLN A 287 -7.47 11.84 14.91
N LYS A 288 -7.96 12.30 16.07
CA LYS A 288 -8.73 11.48 17.00
C LYS A 288 -10.03 10.99 16.37
N GLN A 289 -10.77 11.88 15.69
CA GLN A 289 -11.99 11.52 14.98
C GLN A 289 -11.71 10.47 13.88
N LEU A 290 -10.66 10.66 13.08
CA LEU A 290 -10.26 9.70 12.04
C LEU A 290 -9.87 8.34 12.65
N LEU A 291 -9.14 8.32 13.76
CA LEU A 291 -8.79 7.10 14.45
C LEU A 291 -10.05 6.37 14.96
N GLU A 292 -10.98 7.07 15.60
CA GLU A 292 -12.25 6.51 16.08
C GLU A 292 -13.09 5.94 14.93
N ILE A 293 -13.15 6.64 13.79
CA ILE A 293 -13.88 6.20 12.60
C ILE A 293 -13.22 4.95 12.01
N MET A 294 -11.92 5.01 11.73
CA MET A 294 -11.20 3.94 11.04
C MET A 294 -11.17 2.65 11.87
N THR A 295 -11.12 2.74 13.21
CA THR A 295 -11.14 1.56 14.10
C THR A 295 -12.55 1.11 14.49
N SER A 296 -13.59 1.77 13.99
CA SER A 296 -14.99 1.48 14.34
C SER A 296 -15.49 0.16 13.77
N ASN A 297 -16.57 -0.35 14.38
CA ASN A 297 -17.30 -1.48 13.82
C ASN A 297 -18.03 -1.13 12.52
N ASP A 298 -18.32 0.16 12.26
CA ASP A 298 -18.93 0.62 11.01
C ASP A 298 -17.98 0.34 9.83
N ILE A 299 -16.66 0.54 10.01
CA ILE A 299 -15.63 0.15 9.03
C ILE A 299 -15.42 -1.36 9.01
N ALA A 300 -15.22 -1.99 10.17
CA ALA A 300 -14.83 -3.40 10.27
C ALA A 300 -15.92 -4.38 9.76
N ASN A 301 -17.18 -3.98 9.80
CA ASN A 301 -18.31 -4.79 9.33
C ASN A 301 -18.92 -4.29 8.00
N ASN A 302 -18.29 -3.33 7.33
CA ASN A 302 -18.71 -2.90 6.00
C ASN A 302 -18.19 -3.89 4.96
N GLU A 303 -19.11 -4.68 4.37
CA GLU A 303 -18.80 -5.75 3.42
C GLU A 303 -18.17 -5.27 2.11
N LYS A 304 -18.18 -3.96 1.82
CA LYS A 304 -17.50 -3.37 0.68
C LYS A 304 -16.04 -2.99 0.99
N ILE A 305 -15.69 -2.83 2.28
CA ILE A 305 -14.35 -2.52 2.75
C ILE A 305 -13.63 -3.80 3.15
N PHE A 306 -14.24 -4.58 4.06
CA PHE A 306 -13.82 -5.90 4.52
C PHE A 306 -14.75 -6.95 3.94
N VAL A 307 -14.31 -7.60 2.88
CA VAL A 307 -15.17 -8.46 2.04
C VAL A 307 -15.19 -9.89 2.58
N PRO A 308 -16.36 -10.42 2.95
CA PRO A 308 -16.53 -11.82 3.31
C PRO A 308 -16.21 -12.75 2.12
N GLU A 309 -15.79 -13.96 2.43
CA GLU A 309 -15.61 -15.01 1.40
C GLU A 309 -16.93 -15.28 0.67
N GLY A 310 -16.85 -15.37 -0.64
CA GLY A 310 -18.02 -15.59 -1.53
C GLY A 310 -18.89 -14.37 -1.78
N SER A 311 -18.47 -13.19 -1.33
CA SER A 311 -19.14 -11.93 -1.65
C SER A 311 -19.01 -11.56 -3.13
N GLU A 312 -19.98 -10.79 -3.65
CA GLU A 312 -19.92 -10.22 -5.00
C GLU A 312 -19.11 -8.91 -5.06
N PHE A 313 -18.72 -8.35 -3.90
CA PHE A 313 -17.95 -7.11 -3.83
C PHE A 313 -16.46 -7.36 -4.02
N SER A 314 -15.81 -6.40 -4.68
CA SER A 314 -14.35 -6.23 -4.63
C SER A 314 -14.04 -5.20 -3.55
N GLY A 315 -13.26 -5.58 -2.54
CA GLY A 315 -12.92 -4.70 -1.43
C GLY A 315 -11.42 -4.61 -1.19
N LEU A 316 -11.06 -3.74 -0.24
CA LEU A 316 -9.65 -3.52 0.10
C LEU A 316 -9.08 -4.66 0.97
N PHE A 317 -9.91 -5.27 1.80
CA PHE A 317 -9.50 -6.28 2.77
C PHE A 317 -10.43 -7.48 2.74
N LYS A 318 -9.91 -8.67 3.06
CA LYS A 318 -10.73 -9.87 3.28
C LYS A 318 -11.33 -9.87 4.70
N LYS A 319 -12.46 -10.54 4.87
CA LYS A 319 -13.15 -10.76 6.15
C LYS A 319 -13.45 -12.24 6.33
N SER A 320 -12.74 -12.88 7.24
CA SER A 320 -12.95 -14.29 7.61
C SER A 320 -13.34 -14.45 9.08
N ALA A 321 -12.89 -13.51 9.93
CA ALA A 321 -13.14 -13.53 11.37
C ALA A 321 -13.19 -12.10 11.94
N ASP A 322 -12.21 -11.71 12.78
CA ASP A 322 -12.19 -10.42 13.48
C ASP A 322 -11.32 -9.35 12.78
N GLU A 323 -10.99 -9.54 11.50
CA GLU A 323 -10.19 -8.56 10.72
C GLU A 323 -10.81 -7.17 10.81
N ARG A 324 -9.96 -6.20 11.08
CA ARG A 324 -10.31 -4.80 11.27
C ARG A 324 -9.10 -3.90 11.11
N LEU A 325 -9.32 -2.59 11.11
CA LEU A 325 -8.24 -1.62 11.27
C LEU A 325 -7.95 -1.41 12.75
N VAL A 326 -6.67 -1.37 13.11
CA VAL A 326 -6.19 -1.06 14.47
C VAL A 326 -5.15 0.04 14.43
N GLU A 327 -5.09 0.83 15.52
CA GLU A 327 -4.09 1.87 15.69
C GLU A 327 -2.66 1.29 15.65
N VAL A 328 -1.74 2.06 15.05
CA VAL A 328 -0.34 1.67 14.92
C VAL A 328 0.58 2.87 15.12
N GLU A 329 1.72 2.64 15.76
CA GLU A 329 2.76 3.64 15.98
C GLU A 329 3.93 3.48 15.00
N ASP A 330 4.71 4.56 14.80
CA ASP A 330 5.87 4.59 13.90
C ASP A 330 6.87 3.47 14.15
N ALA A 331 7.15 3.15 15.41
CA ALA A 331 8.11 2.12 15.82
C ALA A 331 7.75 0.71 15.30
N TRP A 332 6.47 0.44 15.01
CA TRP A 332 6.03 -0.84 14.47
C TRP A 332 6.65 -1.16 13.10
N PHE A 333 7.06 -0.13 12.35
CA PHE A 333 7.68 -0.26 11.03
C PHE A 333 9.22 -0.40 11.06
N ASN A 334 9.84 -0.47 12.25
CA ASN A 334 11.29 -0.64 12.36
C ASN A 334 11.84 -1.88 11.63
N PRO A 335 11.17 -3.05 11.61
CA PRO A 335 11.64 -4.20 10.84
C PRO A 335 11.81 -3.91 9.34
N ILE A 336 10.95 -3.06 8.75
CA ILE A 336 11.08 -2.67 7.34
C ILE A 336 12.24 -1.69 7.14
N ARG A 337 12.50 -0.77 8.10
CA ARG A 337 13.68 0.12 8.08
C ARG A 337 14.99 -0.66 8.13
N GLU A 338 15.01 -1.77 8.86
CA GLU A 338 16.20 -2.62 9.00
C GLU A 338 16.58 -3.34 7.71
N LEU A 339 15.64 -3.58 6.80
CA LEU A 339 15.93 -4.13 5.47
C LEU A 339 16.79 -3.19 4.59
N SER A 340 17.03 -1.95 5.02
CA SER A 340 17.83 -0.95 4.29
C SER A 340 19.26 -0.82 4.84
N LYS A 341 19.59 -1.57 5.89
CA LYS A 341 20.94 -1.58 6.50
C LYS A 341 21.76 -2.72 5.94
#